data_fbbcb144859b6e135f9f1e6ee25f07b6
#
_entry.id   fbbcb144859b6e135f9f1e6ee25f07b6
#
_cell.length_a   1.000
_cell.length_b   1.000
_cell.length_c   1.000
_cell.angle_alpha   90.00
_cell.angle_beta   90.00
_cell.angle_gamma   90.00
#
_symmetry.space_group_name_H-M   'P 1'
#
loop_
_entity.id
_entity.type
_entity.pdbx_description
1 polymer ?
#
loop_
_entity_poly.entity_id
_entity_poly.type
_entity_poly.pdbx_seq_one_letter_code
_entity_poly.pdbx_strand_id
1 'polypeptide(L)'
;MNMYEYDSIEWMKHTRRHTANVFNALFFDQESIGDDDIVSIIADVADFFSLPLPVISDKCETFAEILLREDSDKVELSYNIEMLRKVGINNKDAFTLCFVHEVVHQVLLSYQFELFCNERWIQELAADLTAGLYAESHSLATGKFLYALSRQRYSITHPDGALRKEIVEYGRSYLAHMSDDGEKLIQTVVKSMPAFVYSHYDMLRQDWDEALSEFEGWPSKPKPIDIETLPDSNLIKQAVIKYKEIK
;
A
#
# COMPACT_ATOMS: atom_id res chain seq x y z
N MET A 1 -7.20 -45.19 10.73
CA MET A 1 -7.37 -43.79 10.29
C MET A 1 -5.97 -43.23 10.08
N ASN A 2 -5.62 -42.86 8.91
CA ASN A 2 -4.25 -42.52 8.52
C ASN A 2 -3.94 -41.09 9.00
N MET A 3 -2.74 -40.84 9.55
CA MET A 3 -2.30 -39.55 10.09
C MET A 3 -2.54 -38.40 9.08
N TYR A 4 -2.40 -38.68 7.79
CA TYR A 4 -2.67 -37.72 6.69
C TYR A 4 -4.16 -37.34 6.52
N GLU A 5 -5.11 -38.21 6.90
CA GLU A 5 -6.55 -37.89 6.85
C GLU A 5 -6.96 -36.99 8.02
N TYR A 6 -6.32 -37.15 9.17
CA TYR A 6 -6.60 -36.31 10.34
C TYR A 6 -6.11 -34.88 10.12
N ASP A 7 -4.90 -34.71 9.59
CA ASP A 7 -4.33 -33.41 9.28
C ASP A 7 -5.16 -32.66 8.21
N SER A 8 -5.71 -33.39 7.21
CA SER A 8 -6.54 -32.76 6.17
C SER A 8 -7.89 -32.28 6.70
N ILE A 9 -8.49 -33.01 7.66
CA ILE A 9 -9.76 -32.63 8.28
C ILE A 9 -9.57 -31.42 9.22
N GLU A 10 -8.51 -31.39 10.01
CA GLU A 10 -8.19 -30.23 10.87
C GLU A 10 -7.85 -29.00 10.03
N TRP A 11 -7.09 -29.15 8.95
CA TRP A 11 -6.82 -28.08 8.00
C TRP A 11 -8.11 -27.53 7.37
N MET A 12 -9.02 -28.40 6.93
CA MET A 12 -10.32 -27.99 6.36
C MET A 12 -11.18 -27.25 7.39
N LYS A 13 -11.21 -27.71 8.64
CA LYS A 13 -11.94 -27.04 9.73
C LYS A 13 -11.36 -25.67 10.01
N HIS A 14 -10.03 -25.55 10.06
CA HIS A 14 -9.33 -24.29 10.27
C HIS A 14 -9.61 -23.32 9.13
N THR A 15 -9.50 -23.78 7.89
CA THR A 15 -9.78 -22.98 6.68
C THR A 15 -11.22 -22.50 6.65
N ARG A 16 -12.21 -23.38 6.96
CA ARG A 16 -13.62 -22.99 7.05
C ARG A 16 -13.89 -21.96 8.14
N ARG A 17 -13.30 -22.11 9.32
CA ARG A 17 -13.42 -21.13 10.42
C ARG A 17 -12.79 -19.80 10.03
N HIS A 18 -11.60 -19.85 9.45
CA HIS A 18 -10.92 -18.65 8.98
C HIS A 18 -11.74 -17.94 7.90
N THR A 19 -12.22 -18.65 6.90
CA THR A 19 -13.08 -18.09 5.83
C THR A 19 -14.37 -17.52 6.39
N ALA A 20 -15.04 -18.21 7.34
CA ALA A 20 -16.25 -17.71 7.97
C ALA A 20 -15.98 -16.44 8.81
N ASN A 21 -14.87 -16.40 9.56
CA ASN A 21 -14.50 -15.22 10.34
C ASN A 21 -14.15 -14.03 9.43
N VAL A 22 -13.41 -14.27 8.35
CA VAL A 22 -13.11 -13.23 7.34
C VAL A 22 -14.39 -12.74 6.68
N PHE A 23 -15.29 -13.64 6.30
CA PHE A 23 -16.58 -13.28 5.70
C PHE A 23 -17.44 -12.45 6.66
N ASN A 24 -17.56 -12.90 7.91
CA ASN A 24 -18.32 -12.15 8.92
C ASN A 24 -17.71 -10.77 9.17
N ALA A 25 -16.39 -10.66 9.35
CA ALA A 25 -15.70 -9.39 9.54
C ALA A 25 -15.88 -8.44 8.34
N LEU A 26 -15.87 -8.97 7.12
CA LEU A 26 -16.02 -8.16 5.91
C LEU A 26 -17.45 -7.62 5.70
N PHE A 27 -18.46 -8.41 6.03
CA PHE A 27 -19.84 -8.11 5.65
C PHE A 27 -20.77 -7.73 6.81
N PHE A 28 -20.48 -8.16 8.02
CA PHE A 28 -21.37 -7.95 9.17
C PHE A 28 -20.82 -7.03 10.24
N ASP A 29 -19.51 -6.81 10.27
CA ASP A 29 -18.88 -5.92 11.25
C ASP A 29 -18.72 -4.51 10.65
N GLN A 30 -19.85 -3.84 10.43
CA GLN A 30 -19.88 -2.46 9.96
C GLN A 30 -19.97 -1.51 11.16
N GLU A 31 -18.99 -0.65 11.30
CA GLU A 31 -19.02 0.44 12.24
C GLU A 31 -19.77 1.64 11.65
N SER A 32 -20.48 2.36 12.48
CA SER A 32 -21.14 3.61 12.09
C SER A 32 -20.10 4.74 12.10
N ILE A 33 -19.25 4.78 11.07
CA ILE A 33 -18.25 5.84 10.90
C ILE A 33 -18.85 6.96 10.09
N GLY A 34 -18.88 8.16 10.65
CA GLY A 34 -19.34 9.39 10.01
C GLY A 34 -18.19 10.26 9.51
N ASP A 35 -18.55 11.40 8.91
CA ASP A 35 -17.55 12.34 8.37
C ASP A 35 -16.66 12.94 9.49
N ASP A 36 -17.20 13.20 10.67
CA ASP A 36 -16.43 13.70 11.81
C ASP A 36 -15.37 12.68 12.27
N ASP A 37 -15.69 11.38 12.23
CA ASP A 37 -14.74 10.31 12.55
C ASP A 37 -13.63 10.26 11.50
N ILE A 38 -13.96 10.43 10.21
CA ILE A 38 -13.00 10.45 9.11
C ILE A 38 -12.06 11.64 9.25
N VAL A 39 -12.59 12.83 9.53
CA VAL A 39 -11.76 14.03 9.77
C VAL A 39 -10.78 13.80 10.92
N SER A 40 -11.25 13.17 12.01
CA SER A 40 -10.39 12.83 13.15
C SER A 40 -9.30 11.83 12.76
N ILE A 41 -9.64 10.78 12.01
CA ILE A 41 -8.67 9.79 11.53
C ILE A 41 -7.58 10.46 10.66
N ILE A 42 -7.97 11.32 9.73
CA ILE A 42 -7.02 12.02 8.85
C ILE A 42 -6.12 12.93 9.68
N ALA A 43 -6.66 13.63 10.68
CA ALA A 43 -5.89 14.50 11.56
C ALA A 43 -4.87 13.69 12.39
N ASP A 44 -5.29 12.58 12.98
CA ASP A 44 -4.41 11.70 13.77
C ASP A 44 -3.26 11.13 12.91
N VAL A 45 -3.55 10.73 11.67
CA VAL A 45 -2.55 10.24 10.72
C VAL A 45 -1.59 11.34 10.30
N ALA A 46 -2.08 12.53 9.98
CA ALA A 46 -1.22 13.67 9.61
C ALA A 46 -0.30 14.07 10.77
N ASP A 47 -0.81 14.10 11.99
CA ASP A 47 -0.03 14.41 13.20
C ASP A 47 1.07 13.37 13.43
N PHE A 48 0.75 12.09 13.32
CA PHE A 48 1.72 10.99 13.46
C PHE A 48 2.92 11.16 12.52
N PHE A 49 2.69 11.55 11.26
CA PHE A 49 3.75 11.78 10.29
C PHE A 49 4.32 13.21 10.33
N SER A 50 3.87 14.04 11.26
CA SER A 50 4.25 15.48 11.36
C SER A 50 4.00 16.23 10.05
N LEU A 51 2.91 15.90 9.37
CA LEU A 51 2.49 16.49 8.10
C LEU A 51 1.41 17.56 8.33
N PRO A 52 1.33 18.57 7.47
CA PRO A 52 0.23 19.52 7.53
C PRO A 52 -1.10 18.81 7.27
N LEU A 53 -2.13 19.19 8.04
CA LEU A 53 -3.48 18.69 7.80
C LEU A 53 -3.96 19.13 6.41
N PRO A 54 -4.34 18.21 5.51
CA PRO A 54 -4.87 18.58 4.21
C PRO A 54 -6.24 19.26 4.33
N VAL A 55 -6.62 20.01 3.32
CA VAL A 55 -8.00 20.47 3.14
C VAL A 55 -8.87 19.26 2.78
N ILE A 56 -9.83 18.94 3.63
CA ILE A 56 -10.63 17.72 3.51
C ILE A 56 -11.92 18.01 2.74
N SER A 57 -12.26 17.14 1.77
CA SER A 57 -13.48 17.20 0.97
C SER A 57 -14.13 15.83 0.85
N ASP A 58 -15.46 15.76 1.00
CA ASP A 58 -16.28 14.57 0.79
C ASP A 58 -16.74 14.38 -0.68
N LYS A 59 -16.17 15.17 -1.60
CA LYS A 59 -16.57 15.25 -3.04
C LYS A 59 -15.58 14.56 -3.96
N CYS A 60 -15.22 13.32 -3.67
CA CYS A 60 -14.37 12.53 -4.55
C CYS A 60 -15.21 11.72 -5.55
N GLU A 61 -14.81 11.71 -6.82
CA GLU A 61 -15.42 10.84 -7.83
C GLU A 61 -14.92 9.40 -7.75
N THR A 62 -13.79 9.20 -7.10
CA THR A 62 -13.16 7.89 -6.86
C THR A 62 -13.35 7.45 -5.40
N PHE A 63 -12.44 6.66 -4.84
CA PHE A 63 -12.50 6.18 -3.45
C PHE A 63 -11.96 7.23 -2.47
N ALA A 64 -10.69 7.56 -2.64
CA ALA A 64 -9.98 8.63 -1.96
C ALA A 64 -8.82 9.07 -2.86
N GLU A 65 -8.40 10.30 -2.74
CA GLU A 65 -7.24 10.83 -3.46
C GLU A 65 -6.65 12.04 -2.75
N ILE A 66 -5.34 12.17 -2.81
CA ILE A 66 -4.66 13.37 -2.35
C ILE A 66 -4.12 14.14 -3.54
N LEU A 67 -4.45 15.43 -3.60
CA LEU A 67 -4.04 16.33 -4.68
C LEU A 67 -3.03 17.35 -4.15
N LEU A 68 -1.86 17.32 -4.73
CA LEU A 68 -0.82 18.34 -4.55
C LEU A 68 -0.95 19.35 -5.69
N ARG A 69 -1.41 20.54 -5.40
CA ARG A 69 -1.56 21.58 -6.41
C ARG A 69 -0.28 22.41 -6.52
N GLU A 70 0.31 22.44 -7.71
CA GLU A 70 1.53 23.21 -7.99
C GLU A 70 1.37 24.73 -7.76
N ASP A 71 0.12 25.23 -7.87
CA ASP A 71 -0.23 26.64 -7.72
C ASP A 71 -0.59 27.05 -6.28
N SER A 72 -0.54 26.11 -5.34
CA SER A 72 -0.99 26.29 -3.97
C SER A 72 -0.12 25.49 -3.00
N ASP A 73 0.29 26.10 -1.91
CA ASP A 73 0.91 25.39 -0.78
C ASP A 73 -0.09 24.48 -0.02
N LYS A 74 -1.30 24.35 -0.53
CA LYS A 74 -2.35 23.55 0.10
C LYS A 74 -2.43 22.17 -0.54
N VAL A 75 -2.44 21.18 0.31
CA VAL A 75 -2.76 19.80 -0.03
C VAL A 75 -4.25 19.60 0.16
N GLU A 76 -4.92 18.98 -0.80
CA GLU A 76 -6.34 18.64 -0.71
C GLU A 76 -6.48 17.12 -0.68
N LEU A 77 -7.22 16.59 0.31
CA LEU A 77 -7.60 15.18 0.39
C LEU A 77 -9.10 15.07 0.19
N SER A 78 -9.50 14.40 -0.86
CA SER A 78 -10.91 14.12 -1.12
C SER A 78 -11.21 12.64 -0.97
N TYR A 79 -12.43 12.31 -0.50
CA TYR A 79 -12.88 10.92 -0.32
C TYR A 79 -14.36 10.77 -0.65
N ASN A 80 -14.77 9.51 -0.88
CA ASN A 80 -16.16 9.12 -1.06
C ASN A 80 -16.47 7.93 -0.15
N ILE A 81 -17.09 8.19 0.98
CA ILE A 81 -17.37 7.19 2.01
C ILE A 81 -18.24 6.03 1.50
N GLU A 82 -19.20 6.32 0.61
CA GLU A 82 -20.07 5.30 0.03
C GLU A 82 -19.32 4.36 -0.91
N MET A 83 -18.37 4.90 -1.69
CA MET A 83 -17.54 4.09 -2.57
C MET A 83 -16.54 3.26 -1.76
N LEU A 84 -15.92 3.83 -0.73
CA LEU A 84 -15.03 3.10 0.18
C LEU A 84 -15.75 1.93 0.84
N ARG A 85 -16.97 2.14 1.33
CA ARG A 85 -17.80 1.08 1.91
C ARG A 85 -18.14 -0.03 0.91
N LYS A 86 -18.44 0.31 -0.33
CA LYS A 86 -18.76 -0.66 -1.39
C LYS A 86 -17.59 -1.60 -1.71
N VAL A 87 -16.35 -1.18 -1.53
CA VAL A 87 -15.17 -2.03 -1.74
C VAL A 87 -14.72 -2.76 -0.47
N GLY A 88 -15.36 -2.53 0.66
CA GLY A 88 -15.08 -3.22 1.92
C GLY A 88 -14.33 -2.40 2.97
N ILE A 89 -14.01 -1.13 2.69
CA ILE A 89 -13.46 -0.18 3.65
C ILE A 89 -14.63 0.34 4.51
N ASN A 90 -14.93 -0.34 5.62
CA ASN A 90 -16.16 -0.09 6.37
C ASN A 90 -16.02 -0.23 7.90
N ASN A 91 -14.80 -0.19 8.41
CA ASN A 91 -14.51 -0.06 9.84
C ASN A 91 -13.35 0.90 10.07
N LYS A 92 -13.14 1.32 11.31
CA LYS A 92 -12.14 2.33 11.69
C LYS A 92 -10.75 1.97 11.21
N ASP A 93 -10.29 0.74 11.43
CA ASP A 93 -8.95 0.30 11.05
C ASP A 93 -8.74 0.39 9.53
N ALA A 94 -9.71 -0.07 8.73
CA ALA A 94 -9.61 -0.01 7.27
C ALA A 94 -9.62 1.42 6.73
N PHE A 95 -10.44 2.32 7.30
CA PHE A 95 -10.41 3.75 6.98
C PHE A 95 -9.07 4.36 7.36
N THR A 96 -8.56 4.06 8.56
CA THR A 96 -7.24 4.54 9.00
C THR A 96 -6.15 4.15 8.00
N LEU A 97 -6.10 2.87 7.57
CA LEU A 97 -5.09 2.40 6.63
C LEU A 97 -5.25 3.03 5.23
N CYS A 98 -6.47 3.22 4.77
CA CYS A 98 -6.74 3.96 3.55
C CYS A 98 -6.20 5.39 3.63
N PHE A 99 -6.45 6.10 4.73
CA PHE A 99 -5.97 7.47 4.88
C PHE A 99 -4.48 7.56 5.22
N VAL A 100 -3.87 6.55 5.84
CA VAL A 100 -2.40 6.44 5.91
C VAL A 100 -1.82 6.41 4.50
N HIS A 101 -2.36 5.55 3.61
CA HIS A 101 -1.92 5.46 2.22
C HIS A 101 -2.01 6.83 1.52
N GLU A 102 -3.13 7.52 1.62
CA GLU A 102 -3.31 8.82 0.94
C GLU A 102 -2.41 9.92 1.56
N VAL A 103 -2.42 10.06 2.88
CA VAL A 103 -1.70 11.15 3.57
C VAL A 103 -0.20 11.07 3.35
N VAL A 104 0.39 9.86 3.31
CA VAL A 104 1.84 9.72 3.16
C VAL A 104 2.35 10.06 1.77
N HIS A 105 1.50 10.14 0.75
CA HIS A 105 1.90 10.68 -0.54
C HIS A 105 2.49 12.09 -0.44
N GLN A 106 2.09 12.89 0.56
CA GLN A 106 2.67 14.23 0.80
C GLN A 106 4.19 14.19 1.02
N VAL A 107 4.69 13.14 1.66
CA VAL A 107 6.11 13.00 1.97
C VAL A 107 6.82 12.08 0.97
N LEU A 108 6.15 11.03 0.51
CA LEU A 108 6.76 10.06 -0.40
C LEU A 108 7.07 10.66 -1.77
N LEU A 109 6.28 11.62 -2.26
CA LEU A 109 6.53 12.32 -3.52
C LEU A 109 7.84 13.11 -3.53
N SER A 110 8.41 13.45 -2.36
CA SER A 110 9.74 14.05 -2.28
C SER A 110 10.88 13.06 -2.51
N TYR A 111 10.60 11.76 -2.49
CA TYR A 111 11.57 10.70 -2.74
C TYR A 111 11.46 10.22 -4.18
N GLN A 112 12.53 10.38 -4.94
CA GLN A 112 12.66 9.79 -6.27
C GLN A 112 13.26 8.39 -6.09
N PHE A 113 12.43 7.37 -6.19
CA PHE A 113 12.89 6.01 -5.96
C PHE A 113 13.70 5.46 -7.13
N GLU A 114 13.49 5.94 -8.35
CA GLU A 114 14.20 5.52 -9.58
C GLU A 114 14.42 4.00 -9.71
N LEU A 115 13.47 3.22 -9.16
CA LEU A 115 13.61 1.77 -9.01
C LEU A 115 13.03 0.98 -10.17
N PHE A 116 12.15 1.62 -10.93
CA PHE A 116 11.36 0.98 -11.96
C PHE A 116 10.96 2.00 -13.04
N CYS A 117 10.53 1.51 -14.20
CA CYS A 117 10.12 2.37 -15.31
C CYS A 117 8.82 3.16 -15.07
N ASN A 118 8.10 2.89 -13.99
CA ASN A 118 6.92 3.65 -13.58
C ASN A 118 7.06 4.12 -12.12
N GLU A 119 7.49 5.35 -11.96
CA GLU A 119 7.63 6.02 -10.66
C GLU A 119 6.32 6.02 -9.88
N ARG A 120 5.18 6.23 -10.56
CA ARG A 120 3.87 6.27 -9.91
C ARG A 120 3.53 4.95 -9.23
N TRP A 121 3.78 3.82 -9.86
CA TRP A 121 3.59 2.50 -9.25
C TRP A 121 4.45 2.30 -8.01
N ILE A 122 5.68 2.81 -8.04
CA ILE A 122 6.58 2.74 -6.89
C ILE A 122 6.07 3.60 -5.74
N GLN A 123 5.53 4.78 -6.02
CA GLN A 123 4.91 5.64 -5.02
C GLN A 123 3.70 4.96 -4.37
N GLU A 124 2.84 4.31 -5.16
CA GLU A 124 1.71 3.54 -4.65
C GLU A 124 2.14 2.38 -3.75
N LEU A 125 3.14 1.60 -4.19
CA LEU A 125 3.70 0.52 -3.38
C LEU A 125 4.35 1.05 -2.08
N ALA A 126 5.01 2.20 -2.13
CA ALA A 126 5.58 2.81 -0.94
C ALA A 126 4.50 3.27 0.05
N ALA A 127 3.38 3.81 -0.44
CA ALA A 127 2.23 4.15 0.40
C ALA A 127 1.59 2.90 1.02
N ASP A 128 1.43 1.82 0.25
CA ASP A 128 0.93 0.54 0.75
C ASP A 128 1.87 -0.09 1.79
N LEU A 129 3.19 -0.04 1.56
CA LEU A 129 4.19 -0.47 2.55
C LEU A 129 4.07 0.33 3.86
N THR A 130 3.88 1.65 3.73
CA THR A 130 3.68 2.53 4.88
C THR A 130 2.44 2.14 5.67
N ALA A 131 1.33 1.85 4.98
CA ALA A 131 0.11 1.38 5.62
C ALA A 131 0.32 0.04 6.37
N GLY A 132 1.11 -0.88 5.81
CA GLY A 132 1.47 -2.14 6.46
C GLY A 132 2.29 -1.95 7.73
N LEU A 133 3.33 -1.12 7.67
CA LEU A 133 4.17 -0.76 8.81
C LEU A 133 3.37 -0.03 9.91
N TYR A 134 2.51 0.90 9.51
CA TYR A 134 1.63 1.63 10.43
C TYR A 134 0.64 0.68 11.12
N ALA A 135 0.05 -0.26 10.35
CA ALA A 135 -0.87 -1.26 10.90
C ALA A 135 -0.22 -2.09 12.02
N GLU A 136 1.03 -2.51 11.82
CA GLU A 136 1.75 -3.29 12.81
C GLU A 136 2.09 -2.46 14.05
N SER A 137 2.61 -1.23 13.88
CA SER A 137 2.96 -0.35 15.01
C SER A 137 1.75 0.03 15.87
N HIS A 138 0.57 0.12 15.28
CA HIS A 138 -0.68 0.49 15.97
C HIS A 138 -1.61 -0.70 16.25
N SER A 139 -1.16 -1.93 15.95
CA SER A 139 -1.96 -3.16 16.15
C SER A 139 -3.33 -3.13 15.44
N LEU A 140 -3.39 -2.55 14.23
CA LEU A 140 -4.62 -2.44 13.46
C LEU A 140 -4.93 -3.73 12.69
N ALA A 141 -6.21 -4.03 12.54
CA ALA A 141 -6.70 -5.14 11.72
C ALA A 141 -6.67 -4.77 10.22
N THR A 142 -5.89 -5.50 9.42
CA THR A 142 -5.70 -5.21 8.00
C THR A 142 -6.69 -5.90 7.07
N GLY A 143 -7.48 -6.86 7.55
CA GLY A 143 -8.26 -7.77 6.71
C GLY A 143 -9.18 -7.08 5.68
N LYS A 144 -9.91 -6.04 6.06
CA LYS A 144 -10.80 -5.29 5.16
C LYS A 144 -10.02 -4.45 4.15
N PHE A 145 -8.93 -3.82 4.57
CA PHE A 145 -8.06 -3.06 3.69
C PHE A 145 -7.41 -3.97 2.63
N LEU A 146 -6.82 -5.10 3.06
CA LEU A 146 -6.24 -6.09 2.15
C LEU A 146 -7.27 -6.68 1.19
N TYR A 147 -8.51 -6.91 1.65
CA TYR A 147 -9.59 -7.36 0.78
C TYR A 147 -9.91 -6.33 -0.30
N ALA A 148 -10.01 -5.06 0.06
CA ALA A 148 -10.27 -3.98 -0.90
C ALA A 148 -9.15 -3.88 -1.95
N LEU A 149 -7.88 -3.94 -1.53
CA LEU A 149 -6.73 -3.94 -2.44
C LEU A 149 -6.75 -5.14 -3.38
N SER A 150 -6.95 -6.34 -2.87
CA SER A 150 -6.87 -7.59 -3.65
C SER A 150 -7.89 -7.70 -4.80
N ARG A 151 -8.88 -6.83 -4.82
CA ARG A 151 -9.90 -6.76 -5.89
C ARG A 151 -9.58 -5.72 -6.97
N GLN A 152 -8.55 -4.93 -6.76
CA GLN A 152 -8.13 -3.94 -7.75
C GLN A 152 -7.26 -4.63 -8.81
N ARG A 153 -7.58 -4.38 -10.06
CA ARG A 153 -6.74 -4.77 -11.19
C ARG A 153 -5.69 -3.67 -11.42
N TYR A 154 -4.57 -4.02 -12.01
CA TYR A 154 -3.60 -3.01 -12.41
C TYR A 154 -4.23 -1.94 -13.31
N SER A 155 -3.69 -0.74 -13.23
CA SER A 155 -4.03 0.40 -14.06
C SER A 155 -2.75 1.17 -14.37
N ILE A 156 -2.83 2.22 -15.16
CA ILE A 156 -1.68 3.11 -15.41
C ILE A 156 -1.16 3.72 -14.11
N THR A 157 -2.04 3.93 -13.15
CA THR A 157 -1.71 4.63 -11.91
C THR A 157 -1.33 3.68 -10.78
N HIS A 158 -1.84 2.45 -10.80
CA HIS A 158 -1.68 1.50 -9.69
C HIS A 158 -1.24 0.12 -10.18
N PRO A 159 -0.32 -0.55 -9.50
CA PRO A 159 0.00 -1.95 -9.74
C PRO A 159 -1.16 -2.87 -9.37
N ASP A 160 -1.04 -4.16 -9.72
CA ASP A 160 -2.05 -5.16 -9.41
C ASP A 160 -2.31 -5.29 -7.91
N GLY A 161 -3.57 -5.49 -7.55
CA GLY A 161 -4.00 -5.56 -6.16
C GLY A 161 -3.39 -6.73 -5.37
N ALA A 162 -2.99 -7.82 -6.03
CA ALA A 162 -2.27 -8.90 -5.36
C ALA A 162 -0.89 -8.44 -4.89
N LEU A 163 -0.17 -7.69 -5.72
CA LEU A 163 1.13 -7.13 -5.37
C LEU A 163 1.00 -6.05 -4.29
N ARG A 164 -0.01 -5.19 -4.38
CA ARG A 164 -0.33 -4.19 -3.35
C ARG A 164 -0.62 -4.85 -2.00
N LYS A 165 -1.42 -5.91 -1.99
CA LYS A 165 -1.66 -6.72 -0.80
C LYS A 165 -0.36 -7.30 -0.24
N GLU A 166 0.49 -7.87 -1.09
CA GLU A 166 1.74 -8.50 -0.67
C GLU A 166 2.69 -7.51 0.00
N ILE A 167 2.80 -6.28 -0.50
CA ILE A 167 3.67 -5.28 0.12
C ILE A 167 3.14 -4.78 1.46
N VAL A 168 1.81 -4.69 1.65
CA VAL A 168 1.22 -4.42 2.98
C VAL A 168 1.57 -5.54 3.96
N GLU A 169 1.43 -6.81 3.55
CA GLU A 169 1.79 -7.96 4.38
C GLU A 169 3.30 -8.00 4.66
N TYR A 170 4.13 -7.64 3.69
CA TYR A 170 5.57 -7.46 3.88
C TYR A 170 5.87 -6.40 4.94
N GLY A 171 5.22 -5.23 4.87
CA GLY A 171 5.34 -4.18 5.88
C GLY A 171 4.98 -4.68 7.28
N ARG A 172 3.91 -5.44 7.44
CA ARG A 172 3.51 -6.04 8.71
C ARG A 172 4.51 -7.06 9.24
N SER A 173 5.17 -7.78 8.36
CA SER A 173 6.16 -8.79 8.77
C SER A 173 7.52 -8.21 9.12
N TYR A 174 7.79 -7.00 8.68
CA TYR A 174 9.13 -6.36 8.78
C TYR A 174 9.55 -6.01 10.21
N LEU A 175 8.55 -6.11 11.20
CA LEU A 175 8.58 -6.09 12.44
C LEU A 175 9.31 -5.82 13.60
N ALA A 176 9.18 -6.20 14.44
CA ALA A 176 9.67 -6.34 15.85
C ALA A 176 10.28 -5.11 16.57
N HIS A 177 10.66 -4.04 15.87
CA HIS A 177 11.32 -2.86 16.46
C HIS A 177 10.80 -1.53 15.92
N MET A 178 9.55 -1.51 15.43
CA MET A 178 8.97 -0.30 14.91
C MET A 178 8.72 0.71 16.04
N SER A 179 9.18 1.90 15.82
CA SER A 179 8.99 3.05 16.68
C SER A 179 7.61 3.67 16.40
N ASP A 180 6.97 4.22 17.43
CA ASP A 180 5.80 5.11 17.29
C ASP A 180 6.20 6.48 16.71
N ASP A 181 7.10 6.49 15.73
CA ASP A 181 7.75 7.65 15.14
C ASP A 181 7.59 7.59 13.62
N GLY A 182 6.76 8.49 13.10
CA GLY A 182 6.42 8.54 11.67
C GLY A 182 7.63 8.78 10.77
N GLU A 183 8.60 9.57 11.18
CA GLU A 183 9.84 9.81 10.41
C GLU A 183 10.65 8.53 10.26
N LYS A 184 10.83 7.78 11.34
CA LYS A 184 11.54 6.48 11.28
C LYS A 184 10.80 5.46 10.43
N LEU A 185 9.47 5.51 10.44
CA LEU A 185 8.65 4.66 9.61
C LEU A 185 8.88 4.97 8.12
N ILE A 186 8.86 6.23 7.72
CA ILE A 186 9.18 6.66 6.35
C ILE A 186 10.61 6.28 5.96
N GLN A 187 11.59 6.47 6.84
CA GLN A 187 12.97 6.04 6.59
C GLN A 187 13.06 4.52 6.36
N THR A 188 12.25 3.74 7.05
CA THR A 188 12.17 2.28 6.85
C THR A 188 11.59 1.96 5.48
N VAL A 189 10.52 2.65 5.06
CA VAL A 189 9.95 2.51 3.70
C VAL A 189 11.01 2.76 2.65
N VAL A 190 11.69 3.91 2.71
CA VAL A 190 12.73 4.29 1.73
C VAL A 190 13.85 3.25 1.64
N LYS A 191 14.25 2.65 2.77
CA LYS A 191 15.30 1.63 2.82
C LYS A 191 14.83 0.26 2.31
N SER A 192 13.55 -0.08 2.49
CA SER A 192 13.01 -1.41 2.18
C SER A 192 12.50 -1.54 0.74
N MET A 193 12.02 -0.44 0.15
CA MET A 193 11.46 -0.43 -1.20
C MET A 193 12.37 -1.06 -2.25
N PRO A 194 13.70 -0.75 -2.31
CA PRO A 194 14.58 -1.34 -3.30
C PRO A 194 14.57 -2.87 -3.30
N ALA A 195 14.60 -3.47 -2.12
CA ALA A 195 14.62 -4.94 -1.98
C ALA A 195 13.31 -5.56 -2.48
N PHE A 196 12.16 -4.96 -2.13
CA PHE A 196 10.87 -5.43 -2.57
C PHE A 196 10.70 -5.31 -4.09
N VAL A 197 10.94 -4.14 -4.66
CA VAL A 197 10.83 -3.90 -6.11
C VAL A 197 11.75 -4.83 -6.89
N TYR A 198 12.97 -5.02 -6.42
CA TYR A 198 13.91 -5.91 -7.07
C TYR A 198 13.44 -7.38 -7.05
N SER A 199 12.87 -7.84 -5.95
CA SER A 199 12.36 -9.22 -5.85
C SER A 199 11.15 -9.50 -6.75
N HIS A 200 10.41 -8.44 -7.15
CA HIS A 200 9.21 -8.52 -7.97
C HIS A 200 9.39 -7.89 -9.37
N TYR A 201 10.64 -7.63 -9.77
CA TYR A 201 10.93 -6.84 -10.96
C TYR A 201 10.30 -7.41 -12.24
N ASP A 202 10.43 -8.73 -12.46
CA ASP A 202 9.92 -9.38 -13.67
C ASP A 202 8.38 -9.31 -13.74
N MET A 203 7.72 -9.50 -12.60
CA MET A 203 6.26 -9.39 -12.50
C MET A 203 5.80 -7.95 -12.73
N LEU A 204 6.41 -6.98 -12.05
CA LEU A 204 6.11 -5.55 -12.25
C LEU A 204 6.28 -5.12 -13.71
N ARG A 205 7.32 -5.63 -14.38
CA ARG A 205 7.56 -5.34 -15.78
C ARG A 205 6.51 -5.96 -16.69
N GLN A 206 6.11 -7.20 -16.45
CA GLN A 206 5.07 -7.86 -17.21
C GLN A 206 3.74 -7.13 -17.07
N ASP A 207 3.31 -6.88 -15.84
CA ASP A 207 2.06 -6.18 -15.55
C ASP A 207 2.05 -4.76 -16.18
N TRP A 208 3.21 -4.09 -16.17
CA TRP A 208 3.36 -2.78 -16.80
C TRP A 208 3.25 -2.84 -18.33
N ASP A 209 3.88 -3.81 -18.96
CA ASP A 209 3.78 -4.02 -20.41
C ASP A 209 2.32 -4.36 -20.83
N GLU A 210 1.60 -5.11 -20.00
CA GLU A 210 0.19 -5.42 -20.20
C GLU A 210 -0.69 -4.16 -20.02
N ALA A 211 -0.48 -3.38 -18.95
CA ALA A 211 -1.20 -2.13 -18.71
C ALA A 211 -1.00 -1.11 -19.85
N LEU A 212 0.22 -1.00 -20.37
CA LEU A 212 0.51 -0.14 -21.53
C LEU A 212 -0.18 -0.61 -22.81
N SER A 213 -0.32 -1.93 -23.02
CA SER A 213 -0.97 -2.47 -24.20
C SER A 213 -2.47 -2.18 -24.24
N GLU A 214 -3.11 -2.03 -23.09
CA GLU A 214 -4.53 -1.67 -22.96
C GLU A 214 -4.80 -0.16 -23.20
N PHE A 215 -3.75 0.66 -23.24
CA PHE A 215 -3.84 2.11 -23.41
C PHE A 215 -3.21 2.58 -24.73
N GLU A 216 -4.03 2.78 -25.75
CA GLU A 216 -3.60 3.42 -26.99
C GLU A 216 -3.23 4.89 -26.74
N GLY A 217 -1.98 5.28 -27.00
CA GLY A 217 -1.56 6.68 -27.03
C GLY A 217 -0.55 7.13 -25.97
N TRP A 218 0.04 6.24 -25.19
CA TRP A 218 1.13 6.61 -24.28
C TRP A 218 2.44 6.90 -24.98
N PRO A 219 3.19 7.91 -24.49
CA PRO A 219 4.54 8.18 -24.99
C PRO A 219 5.46 6.99 -24.71
N SER A 220 6.47 6.86 -25.51
CA SER A 220 7.48 5.80 -25.56
C SER A 220 7.73 5.06 -24.23
N LYS A 221 7.72 3.72 -24.28
CA LYS A 221 8.05 2.83 -23.15
C LYS A 221 9.26 3.38 -22.40
N PRO A 222 9.15 3.65 -21.10
CA PRO A 222 10.32 4.00 -20.28
C PRO A 222 11.32 2.84 -20.39
N LYS A 223 12.60 3.17 -20.50
CA LYS A 223 13.64 2.15 -20.53
C LYS A 223 13.83 1.60 -19.11
N PRO A 224 13.90 0.28 -18.93
CA PRO A 224 14.25 -0.29 -17.64
C PRO A 224 15.60 0.26 -17.18
N ILE A 225 15.70 0.54 -15.87
CA ILE A 225 16.98 0.93 -15.28
C ILE A 225 17.89 -0.28 -15.33
N ASP A 226 18.99 -0.16 -16.07
CA ASP A 226 20.05 -1.16 -16.04
C ASP A 226 20.88 -0.95 -14.78
N ILE A 227 20.61 -1.79 -13.77
CA ILE A 227 21.26 -1.71 -12.46
C ILE A 227 22.77 -1.86 -12.56
N GLU A 228 23.27 -2.60 -13.55
CA GLU A 228 24.71 -2.80 -13.76
C GLU A 228 25.42 -1.52 -14.22
N THR A 229 24.67 -0.61 -14.86
CA THR A 229 25.23 0.68 -15.31
C THR A 229 25.25 1.75 -14.22
N LEU A 230 24.58 1.52 -13.09
CA LEU A 230 24.57 2.48 -11.98
C LEU A 230 25.95 2.51 -11.29
N PRO A 231 26.39 3.68 -10.79
CA PRO A 231 27.60 3.78 -9.98
C PRO A 231 27.53 2.88 -8.73
N ASP A 232 28.65 2.33 -8.30
CA ASP A 232 28.72 1.46 -7.12
C ASP A 232 28.29 2.18 -5.81
N SER A 233 28.39 3.51 -5.79
CA SER A 233 27.88 4.34 -4.70
C SER A 233 26.36 4.53 -4.71
N ASN A 234 25.66 4.05 -5.78
CA ASN A 234 24.22 4.17 -5.87
C ASN A 234 23.55 3.26 -4.84
N LEU A 235 22.65 3.83 -4.03
CA LEU A 235 21.98 3.11 -2.94
C LEU A 235 21.13 1.93 -3.46
N ILE A 236 20.56 2.04 -4.65
CA ILE A 236 19.78 0.98 -5.30
C ILE A 236 20.69 -0.18 -5.63
N LYS A 237 21.85 0.08 -6.30
CA LYS A 237 22.82 -0.96 -6.63
C LYS A 237 23.33 -1.68 -5.39
N GLN A 238 23.65 -0.93 -4.33
CA GLN A 238 24.08 -1.50 -3.05
C GLN A 238 22.99 -2.36 -2.40
N ALA A 239 21.74 -1.92 -2.42
CA ALA A 239 20.61 -2.70 -1.90
C ALA A 239 20.40 -4.00 -2.68
N VAL A 240 20.51 -3.96 -4.00
CA VAL A 240 20.42 -5.14 -4.89
C VAL A 240 21.55 -6.14 -4.64
N ILE A 241 22.79 -5.66 -4.50
CA ILE A 241 23.96 -6.51 -4.19
C ILE A 241 23.73 -7.20 -2.84
N LYS A 242 23.37 -6.44 -1.82
CA LYS A 242 23.10 -6.98 -0.49
C LYS A 242 21.97 -8.02 -0.49
N TYR A 243 20.93 -7.81 -1.28
CA TYR A 243 19.84 -8.78 -1.43
C TYR A 243 20.29 -10.09 -2.09
N LYS A 244 21.15 -10.00 -3.11
CA LYS A 244 21.73 -11.19 -3.78
C LYS A 244 22.64 -12.01 -2.86
N GLU A 245 23.31 -11.37 -1.88
CA GLU A 245 24.17 -12.05 -0.90
C GLU A 245 23.37 -12.79 0.19
N ILE A 246 22.12 -12.42 0.43
CA ILE A 246 21.25 -13.01 1.46
C ILE A 246 20.47 -14.23 0.92
N LYS A 247 20.36 -14.39 -0.41
CA LYS A 247 19.74 -15.53 -1.07
C LYS A 247 20.76 -16.60 -1.41
#